data_5e89ce2f98d0bc81be318788d793192f
#
_entry.id   5e89ce2f98d0bc81be318788d793192f
#
_cell.length_a   1.000
_cell.length_b   1.000
_cell.length_c   1.000
_cell.angle_alpha   90.00
_cell.angle_beta   90.00
_cell.angle_gamma   90.00
#
_symmetry.space_group_name_H-M   'P 1'
#
loop_
_entity.id
_entity.type
_entity.pdbx_description
1 polymer ?
#
loop_
_entity_poly.entity_id
_entity_poly.type
_entity_poly.pdbx_seq_one_letter_code
_entity_poly.pdbx_strand_id
1 'polypeptide(L)'
;GALSADALKIGFGDSHPGVRRNALRVGNHLFNDHPALGQRAAALLNDEDAHVQQQAAYALGASTHKEAGRALGRFLVKNAGRPYLRAAALTSAATLPHEVLLAVLGAERTPVTSALSAELMGMLGADAKKLVPPVLTRIASKPDNGKHYQSWEFHAATRLMEAMGDDEAARALVPAMLVKARDTVIDGKRDLETRLAAVPFLERASLNDDVRLLTSLLKLTTPIELQVAAVKSLLRHENTVVARNLLSGWSAHGPAVRGAIIDALLARPVLTGTLLDAIDGNRELGVSLDTSRRQLLLRHSSESIRVRATKLLGGATNANRAAVLNKYTPVLTKAGDREKGRALFGTHCALCHRLNGVGKVVGPNLAALSNRAPLTFLTAILDPNQAIEATWMLFVAKTRDGRTLAGAVAEETSSAVTLVGVDGARTQIPRDQLVSLESTGRSLMPEGLEGAITLEQMADLLAYLKMAG
;
A
#
# COMPACT_ATOMS: atom_id res chain seq x y z
N GLY A 1 -58.53 4.03 6.90
CA GLY A 1 -58.32 5.46 6.77
C GLY A 1 -56.82 5.78 6.76
N ALA A 2 -56.37 6.63 5.83
CA ALA A 2 -54.99 7.04 5.78
C ALA A 2 -54.69 7.87 7.04
N LEU A 3 -53.54 7.62 7.66
CA LEU A 3 -53.06 8.39 8.81
C LEU A 3 -52.82 9.84 8.34
N SER A 4 -53.54 10.81 8.95
CA SER A 4 -53.37 12.21 8.60
C SER A 4 -52.08 12.82 9.26
N ALA A 5 -51.55 13.86 8.64
CA ALA A 5 -50.40 14.60 9.21
C ALA A 5 -50.72 15.11 10.62
N ASP A 6 -51.94 15.48 10.92
CA ASP A 6 -52.30 15.98 12.27
C ASP A 6 -52.37 14.86 13.29
N ALA A 7 -52.86 13.65 12.92
CA ALA A 7 -52.81 12.52 13.83
C ALA A 7 -51.34 12.13 14.19
N LEU A 8 -50.42 12.23 13.22
CA LEU A 8 -48.98 11.99 13.47
C LEU A 8 -48.36 13.05 14.36
N LYS A 9 -48.74 14.33 14.20
CA LYS A 9 -48.28 15.42 15.11
C LYS A 9 -48.67 15.15 16.58
N ILE A 10 -49.88 14.60 16.80
CA ILE A 10 -50.33 14.19 18.13
C ILE A 10 -49.49 13.00 18.62
N GLY A 11 -49.34 11.97 17.78
CA GLY A 11 -48.57 10.77 18.12
C GLY A 11 -47.09 11.03 18.42
N PHE A 12 -46.45 12.04 17.81
CA PHE A 12 -45.08 12.45 18.11
C PHE A 12 -44.95 13.12 19.49
N GLY A 13 -46.02 13.67 20.06
CA GLY A 13 -46.06 14.28 21.37
C GLY A 13 -46.68 13.41 22.46
N ASP A 14 -47.01 12.16 22.18
CA ASP A 14 -47.64 11.25 23.12
C ASP A 14 -46.75 10.96 24.33
N SER A 15 -47.34 10.82 25.51
CA SER A 15 -46.60 10.52 26.73
C SER A 15 -45.96 9.14 26.70
N HIS A 16 -46.54 8.17 25.97
CA HIS A 16 -46.04 6.82 25.90
C HIS A 16 -44.99 6.64 24.77
N PRO A 17 -43.74 6.22 25.05
CA PRO A 17 -42.69 6.12 24.04
C PRO A 17 -43.02 5.17 22.90
N GLY A 18 -43.78 4.11 23.16
CA GLY A 18 -44.25 3.16 22.13
C GLY A 18 -45.17 3.82 21.09
N VAL A 19 -45.99 4.82 21.49
CA VAL A 19 -46.84 5.57 20.53
C VAL A 19 -45.95 6.49 19.70
N ARG A 20 -45.05 7.26 20.33
CA ARG A 20 -44.09 8.12 19.61
C ARG A 20 -43.27 7.31 18.57
N ARG A 21 -42.76 6.14 18.98
CA ARG A 21 -42.02 5.24 18.10
C ARG A 21 -42.84 4.72 16.94
N ASN A 22 -44.07 4.28 17.18
CA ASN A 22 -44.95 3.81 16.09
C ASN A 22 -45.35 4.97 15.15
N ALA A 23 -45.67 6.14 15.67
CA ALA A 23 -45.94 7.30 14.85
C ALA A 23 -44.79 7.66 13.90
N LEU A 24 -43.53 7.61 14.37
CA LEU A 24 -42.34 7.77 13.54
C LEU A 24 -42.23 6.70 12.44
N ARG A 25 -42.47 5.44 12.80
CA ARG A 25 -42.37 4.30 11.87
C ARG A 25 -43.39 4.37 10.74
N VAL A 26 -44.63 4.76 11.03
CA VAL A 26 -45.70 4.79 10.05
C VAL A 26 -45.81 6.12 9.31
N GLY A 27 -45.23 7.20 9.87
CA GLY A 27 -45.35 8.56 9.32
C GLY A 27 -44.19 8.99 8.41
N ASN A 28 -43.13 8.24 8.32
CA ASN A 28 -41.89 8.66 7.64
C ASN A 28 -42.08 8.96 6.14
N HIS A 29 -42.98 8.26 5.46
CA HIS A 29 -43.29 8.47 4.05
C HIS A 29 -43.93 9.84 3.74
N LEU A 30 -44.47 10.52 4.77
CA LEU A 30 -45.07 11.85 4.63
C LEU A 30 -44.12 13.00 4.83
N PHE A 31 -42.85 12.75 5.20
CA PHE A 31 -41.90 13.81 5.56
C PHE A 31 -41.54 14.73 4.38
N ASN A 32 -41.55 14.23 3.16
CA ASN A 32 -41.26 15.03 1.98
C ASN A 32 -42.46 15.94 1.58
N ASP A 33 -43.70 15.46 1.74
CA ASP A 33 -44.89 16.24 1.46
C ASP A 33 -45.26 17.19 2.60
N HIS A 34 -44.84 16.83 3.83
CA HIS A 34 -45.12 17.60 5.04
C HIS A 34 -43.83 17.91 5.83
N PRO A 35 -43.03 18.93 5.43
CA PRO A 35 -41.74 19.23 6.06
C PRO A 35 -41.80 19.47 7.57
N ALA A 36 -42.91 20.02 8.05
CA ALA A 36 -43.15 20.26 9.49
C ALA A 36 -43.20 18.95 10.32
N LEU A 37 -43.63 17.83 9.72
CA LEU A 37 -43.52 16.50 10.35
C LEU A 37 -42.08 16.04 10.46
N GLY A 38 -41.28 16.22 9.40
CA GLY A 38 -39.83 15.91 9.41
C GLY A 38 -39.10 16.71 10.49
N GLN A 39 -39.42 17.99 10.68
CA GLN A 39 -38.84 18.82 11.75
C GLN A 39 -39.22 18.30 13.14
N ARG A 40 -40.48 17.92 13.38
CA ARG A 40 -40.90 17.29 14.63
C ARG A 40 -40.24 15.94 14.86
N ALA A 41 -40.11 15.11 13.83
CA ALA A 41 -39.36 13.85 13.91
C ALA A 41 -37.89 14.10 14.29
N ALA A 42 -37.26 15.16 13.75
CA ALA A 42 -35.90 15.54 14.09
C ALA A 42 -35.75 15.98 15.56
N ALA A 43 -36.77 16.58 16.16
CA ALA A 43 -36.75 16.89 17.57
C ALA A 43 -36.70 15.63 18.46
N LEU A 44 -37.33 14.51 18.01
CA LEU A 44 -37.34 13.24 18.72
C LEU A 44 -35.96 12.51 18.68
N LEU A 45 -34.99 13.00 17.96
CA LEU A 45 -33.58 12.59 18.13
C LEU A 45 -33.02 12.89 19.52
N ASN A 46 -33.66 13.80 20.28
CA ASN A 46 -33.35 14.13 21.66
C ASN A 46 -34.37 13.57 22.66
N ASP A 47 -35.22 12.62 22.26
CA ASP A 47 -36.18 11.96 23.13
C ASP A 47 -35.47 11.32 24.35
N GLU A 48 -36.16 11.23 25.48
CA GLU A 48 -35.64 10.54 26.66
C GLU A 48 -35.51 9.03 26.48
N ASP A 49 -36.32 8.42 25.61
CA ASP A 49 -36.29 6.99 25.30
C ASP A 49 -35.36 6.70 24.11
N ALA A 50 -34.37 5.85 24.31
CA ALA A 50 -33.39 5.49 23.31
C ALA A 50 -33.96 4.78 22.06
N HIS A 51 -35.07 4.04 22.20
CA HIS A 51 -35.73 3.39 21.08
C HIS A 51 -36.50 4.39 20.22
N VAL A 52 -37.03 5.46 20.84
CA VAL A 52 -37.63 6.58 20.11
C VAL A 52 -36.54 7.34 19.35
N GLN A 53 -35.38 7.61 19.99
CA GLN A 53 -34.23 8.23 19.33
C GLN A 53 -33.79 7.41 18.11
N GLN A 54 -33.65 6.09 18.28
CA GLN A 54 -33.26 5.18 17.19
C GLN A 54 -34.26 5.19 16.05
N GLN A 55 -35.56 5.12 16.37
CA GLN A 55 -36.62 5.14 15.35
C GLN A 55 -36.69 6.50 14.65
N ALA A 56 -36.46 7.61 15.35
CA ALA A 56 -36.37 8.94 14.76
C ALA A 56 -35.21 9.03 13.75
N ALA A 57 -34.05 8.46 14.12
CA ALA A 57 -32.91 8.40 13.21
C ALA A 57 -33.27 7.59 11.94
N TYR A 58 -33.87 6.42 12.05
CA TYR A 58 -34.33 5.63 10.88
C TYR A 58 -35.38 6.37 10.05
N ALA A 59 -36.37 6.98 10.70
CA ALA A 59 -37.44 7.67 10.01
C ALA A 59 -36.95 8.87 9.16
N LEU A 60 -35.96 9.59 9.67
CA LEU A 60 -35.36 10.73 8.96
C LEU A 60 -34.59 10.31 7.69
N GLY A 61 -34.20 9.05 7.55
CA GLY A 61 -33.65 8.51 6.32
C GLY A 61 -34.60 8.51 5.12
N ALA A 62 -35.91 8.65 5.36
CA ALA A 62 -36.90 8.82 4.29
C ALA A 62 -37.04 10.28 3.80
N SER A 63 -36.45 11.26 4.52
CA SER A 63 -36.53 12.67 4.17
C SER A 63 -35.44 13.08 3.19
N THR A 64 -35.81 13.88 2.20
CA THR A 64 -34.86 14.53 1.27
C THR A 64 -34.51 15.97 1.68
N HIS A 65 -35.05 16.44 2.79
CA HIS A 65 -34.80 17.80 3.29
C HIS A 65 -33.44 17.92 3.95
N LYS A 66 -32.67 18.94 3.60
CA LYS A 66 -31.31 19.20 4.11
C LYS A 66 -31.22 19.21 5.63
N GLU A 67 -32.22 19.78 6.31
CA GLU A 67 -32.25 19.84 7.76
C GLU A 67 -32.33 18.47 8.44
N ALA A 68 -32.95 17.47 7.79
CA ALA A 68 -32.95 16.10 8.30
C ALA A 68 -31.52 15.52 8.31
N GLY A 69 -30.76 15.71 7.21
CA GLY A 69 -29.36 15.29 7.14
C GLY A 69 -28.48 16.00 8.18
N ARG A 70 -28.67 17.31 8.37
CA ARG A 70 -27.93 18.07 9.39
C ARG A 70 -28.26 17.63 10.82
N ALA A 71 -29.53 17.33 11.09
CA ALA A 71 -29.96 16.80 12.38
C ALA A 71 -29.37 15.42 12.65
N LEU A 72 -29.37 14.53 11.65
CA LEU A 72 -28.69 13.22 11.73
C LEU A 72 -27.19 13.36 11.98
N GLY A 73 -26.50 14.30 11.34
CA GLY A 73 -25.08 14.53 11.54
C GLY A 73 -24.75 14.98 12.97
N ARG A 74 -25.51 15.94 13.53
CA ARG A 74 -25.38 16.35 14.93
C ARG A 74 -25.67 15.20 15.91
N PHE A 75 -26.71 14.41 15.63
CA PHE A 75 -27.08 13.25 16.43
C PHE A 75 -25.97 12.16 16.38
N LEU A 76 -25.39 11.93 15.21
CA LEU A 76 -24.30 10.98 15.00
C LEU A 76 -23.06 11.36 15.84
N VAL A 77 -22.66 12.63 15.85
CA VAL A 77 -21.54 13.13 16.66
C VAL A 77 -21.82 12.89 18.15
N LYS A 78 -23.03 13.26 18.63
CA LYS A 78 -23.42 13.12 20.03
C LYS A 78 -23.46 11.64 20.50
N ASN A 79 -23.83 10.72 19.60
CA ASN A 79 -24.07 9.31 19.91
C ASN A 79 -23.03 8.37 19.29
N ALA A 80 -21.86 8.84 18.92
CA ALA A 80 -20.84 8.04 18.23
C ALA A 80 -20.39 6.81 19.04
N GLY A 81 -20.39 6.89 20.37
CA GLY A 81 -20.07 5.78 21.26
C GLY A 81 -21.24 4.82 21.58
N ARG A 82 -22.44 5.06 21.01
CA ARG A 82 -23.64 4.24 21.21
C ARG A 82 -23.97 3.43 19.96
N PRO A 83 -23.59 2.13 19.89
CA PRO A 83 -23.55 1.36 18.64
C PRO A 83 -24.87 1.37 17.86
N TYR A 84 -25.99 1.19 18.52
CA TYR A 84 -27.31 1.09 17.86
C TYR A 84 -27.80 2.45 17.31
N LEU A 85 -27.56 3.54 18.07
CA LEU A 85 -27.92 4.87 17.63
C LEU A 85 -27.03 5.37 16.51
N ARG A 86 -25.71 5.07 16.62
CA ARG A 86 -24.75 5.34 15.55
C ARG A 86 -25.13 4.60 14.27
N ALA A 87 -25.42 3.29 14.35
CA ALA A 87 -25.81 2.49 13.19
C ALA A 87 -27.10 3.01 12.52
N ALA A 88 -28.12 3.39 13.32
CA ALA A 88 -29.35 3.96 12.78
C ALA A 88 -29.10 5.27 12.02
N ALA A 89 -28.28 6.16 12.57
CA ALA A 89 -27.95 7.43 11.91
C ALA A 89 -27.13 7.24 10.64
N LEU A 90 -26.14 6.31 10.63
CA LEU A 90 -25.33 6.01 9.45
C LEU A 90 -26.13 5.35 8.34
N THR A 91 -27.03 4.41 8.67
CA THR A 91 -27.95 3.81 7.69
C THR A 91 -28.78 4.88 6.99
N SER A 92 -29.30 5.83 7.76
CA SER A 92 -30.13 6.94 7.24
C SER A 92 -29.32 8.02 6.54
N ALA A 93 -28.03 8.14 6.83
CA ALA A 93 -27.12 9.06 6.16
C ALA A 93 -26.98 8.76 4.66
N ALA A 94 -27.24 7.52 4.21
CA ALA A 94 -27.12 7.13 2.80
C ALA A 94 -28.01 7.96 1.88
N THR A 95 -29.13 8.52 2.37
CA THR A 95 -30.04 9.37 1.58
C THR A 95 -29.49 10.81 1.43
N LEU A 96 -28.82 11.33 2.46
CA LEU A 96 -28.32 12.71 2.50
C LEU A 96 -26.87 12.76 3.03
N PRO A 97 -25.94 11.98 2.48
CA PRO A 97 -24.60 11.79 3.06
C PRO A 97 -23.82 13.10 3.18
N HIS A 98 -24.04 14.02 2.26
CA HIS A 98 -23.41 15.32 2.24
C HIS A 98 -23.85 16.25 3.38
N GLU A 99 -25.14 16.37 3.65
CA GLU A 99 -25.63 17.23 4.73
C GLU A 99 -25.22 16.66 6.10
N VAL A 100 -25.20 15.33 6.22
CA VAL A 100 -24.68 14.66 7.42
C VAL A 100 -23.19 14.95 7.57
N LEU A 101 -22.39 14.80 6.50
CA LEU A 101 -20.96 15.10 6.51
C LEU A 101 -20.68 16.56 6.87
N LEU A 102 -21.39 17.52 6.26
CA LEU A 102 -21.23 18.94 6.58
C LEU A 102 -21.50 19.25 8.05
N ALA A 103 -22.50 18.59 8.65
CA ALA A 103 -22.80 18.75 10.06
C ALA A 103 -21.69 18.16 10.96
N VAL A 104 -21.15 17.01 10.59
CA VAL A 104 -20.00 16.38 11.30
C VAL A 104 -18.75 17.23 11.18
N LEU A 105 -18.43 17.75 9.99
CA LEU A 105 -17.30 18.68 9.76
C LEU A 105 -17.47 20.01 10.51
N GLY A 106 -18.72 20.40 10.78
CA GLY A 106 -19.06 21.59 11.61
C GLY A 106 -18.76 21.41 13.09
N ALA A 107 -18.69 20.19 13.59
CA ALA A 107 -18.43 19.88 14.99
C ALA A 107 -16.94 20.07 15.36
N GLU A 108 -16.65 19.94 16.67
CA GLU A 108 -15.26 19.97 17.15
C GLU A 108 -14.40 18.86 16.54
N ARG A 109 -13.15 19.16 16.22
CA ARG A 109 -12.17 18.18 15.72
C ARG A 109 -11.73 17.24 16.84
N THR A 110 -12.19 16.02 16.78
CA THR A 110 -11.83 14.93 17.68
C THR A 110 -11.49 13.68 16.86
N PRO A 111 -10.82 12.66 17.41
CA PRO A 111 -10.64 11.39 16.75
C PRO A 111 -11.97 10.76 16.27
N VAL A 112 -13.03 10.98 17.06
CA VAL A 112 -14.38 10.47 16.74
C VAL A 112 -14.96 11.16 15.52
N THR A 113 -14.95 12.49 15.46
CA THR A 113 -15.47 13.25 14.30
C THR A 113 -14.62 13.03 13.06
N SER A 114 -13.33 12.77 13.23
CA SER A 114 -12.42 12.39 12.12
C SER A 114 -12.78 11.03 11.53
N ALA A 115 -13.00 10.01 12.36
CA ALA A 115 -13.42 8.69 11.93
C ALA A 115 -14.78 8.71 11.22
N LEU A 116 -15.76 9.44 11.79
CA LEU A 116 -17.07 9.63 11.17
C LEU A 116 -16.98 10.33 9.82
N SER A 117 -16.12 11.34 9.70
CA SER A 117 -15.91 12.06 8.44
C SER A 117 -15.33 11.14 7.36
N ALA A 118 -14.35 10.31 7.70
CA ALA A 118 -13.78 9.33 6.78
C ALA A 118 -14.83 8.30 6.29
N GLU A 119 -15.66 7.81 7.21
CA GLU A 119 -16.74 6.86 6.89
C GLU A 119 -17.81 7.49 5.98
N LEU A 120 -18.26 8.69 6.29
CA LEU A 120 -19.23 9.43 5.47
C LEU A 120 -18.68 9.80 4.09
N MET A 121 -17.38 10.13 4.00
CA MET A 121 -16.70 10.34 2.71
C MET A 121 -16.76 9.09 1.81
N GLY A 122 -16.70 7.89 2.40
CA GLY A 122 -16.86 6.63 1.66
C GLY A 122 -18.27 6.42 1.09
N MET A 123 -19.29 7.09 1.64
CA MET A 123 -20.67 7.01 1.18
C MET A 123 -20.99 8.00 0.05
N LEU A 124 -20.13 8.97 -0.22
CA LEU A 124 -20.31 9.94 -1.30
C LEU A 124 -20.10 9.25 -2.65
N GLY A 125 -21.20 8.95 -3.35
CA GLY A 125 -21.17 8.37 -4.69
C GLY A 125 -20.94 9.42 -5.80
N ALA A 126 -21.60 9.24 -6.95
CA ALA A 126 -21.49 10.13 -8.12
C ALA A 126 -21.86 11.60 -7.85
N ASP A 127 -22.66 11.88 -6.81
CA ASP A 127 -23.02 13.23 -6.40
C ASP A 127 -21.90 13.98 -5.65
N ALA A 128 -20.78 13.35 -5.40
CA ALA A 128 -19.61 13.97 -4.77
C ALA A 128 -19.23 15.32 -5.41
N LYS A 129 -19.37 15.45 -6.74
CA LYS A 129 -19.05 16.69 -7.48
C LYS A 129 -19.78 17.92 -6.96
N LYS A 130 -21.06 17.79 -6.55
CA LYS A 130 -21.86 18.92 -6.03
C LYS A 130 -21.42 19.37 -4.66
N LEU A 131 -20.72 18.52 -3.93
CA LEU A 131 -20.36 18.69 -2.53
C LEU A 131 -18.93 19.14 -2.32
N VAL A 132 -18.13 18.99 -3.37
CA VAL A 132 -16.71 19.27 -3.34
C VAL A 132 -16.40 20.70 -2.91
N PRO A 133 -16.98 21.76 -3.49
CA PRO A 133 -16.64 23.12 -3.10
C PRO A 133 -16.90 23.39 -1.61
N PRO A 134 -18.09 23.14 -1.04
CA PRO A 134 -18.35 23.44 0.37
C PRO A 134 -17.51 22.59 1.34
N VAL A 135 -17.23 21.33 1.00
CA VAL A 135 -16.39 20.47 1.85
C VAL A 135 -14.92 20.89 1.81
N LEU A 136 -14.37 21.12 0.61
CA LEU A 136 -13.00 21.61 0.44
C LEU A 136 -12.81 22.99 1.09
N THR A 137 -13.74 23.92 0.87
CA THR A 137 -13.70 25.24 1.53
C THR A 137 -13.72 25.08 3.05
N ARG A 138 -14.51 24.15 3.57
CA ARG A 138 -14.55 23.88 5.01
C ARG A 138 -13.27 23.27 5.56
N ILE A 139 -12.64 22.34 4.81
CA ILE A 139 -11.33 21.79 5.15
C ILE A 139 -10.27 22.89 5.14
N ALA A 140 -10.23 23.68 4.07
CA ALA A 140 -9.23 24.74 3.88
C ALA A 140 -9.38 25.94 4.82
N SER A 141 -10.62 26.31 5.16
CA SER A 141 -10.95 27.52 5.97
C SER A 141 -10.83 27.30 7.48
N LYS A 142 -10.59 26.09 7.95
CA LYS A 142 -10.37 25.89 9.39
C LYS A 142 -9.08 26.58 9.82
N PRO A 143 -9.15 27.53 10.76
CA PRO A 143 -7.95 28.15 11.29
C PRO A 143 -7.06 27.07 11.90
N ASP A 144 -5.78 27.14 11.57
CA ASP A 144 -4.75 26.27 12.11
C ASP A 144 -4.37 26.74 13.53
N ASN A 145 -5.28 26.59 14.49
CA ASN A 145 -5.00 26.89 15.91
C ASN A 145 -3.95 25.93 16.50
N GLY A 146 -2.85 25.65 15.75
CA GLY A 146 -1.87 24.63 16.05
C GLY A 146 -2.33 23.21 15.74
N LYS A 147 -3.50 23.04 15.14
CA LYS A 147 -4.05 21.75 14.72
C LYS A 147 -3.83 21.56 13.22
N HIS A 148 -2.94 20.69 12.90
CA HIS A 148 -2.63 20.30 11.52
C HIS A 148 -3.74 19.42 10.92
N TYR A 149 -3.73 19.23 9.59
CA TYR A 149 -4.60 18.27 8.91
C TYR A 149 -4.39 16.84 9.43
N GLN A 150 -5.47 16.08 9.49
CA GLN A 150 -5.45 14.64 9.81
C GLN A 150 -5.49 13.81 8.52
N SER A 151 -5.18 12.51 8.61
CA SER A 151 -5.12 11.61 7.45
C SER A 151 -6.36 11.67 6.57
N TRP A 152 -7.55 11.63 7.16
CA TRP A 152 -8.81 11.68 6.44
C TRP A 152 -9.01 12.98 5.64
N GLU A 153 -8.47 14.11 6.12
CA GLU A 153 -8.62 15.41 5.43
C GLU A 153 -7.79 15.44 4.14
N PHE A 154 -6.59 14.85 4.15
CA PHE A 154 -5.80 14.67 2.92
C PHE A 154 -6.48 13.70 1.96
N HIS A 155 -6.98 12.56 2.46
CA HIS A 155 -7.72 11.59 1.62
C HIS A 155 -8.98 12.22 1.02
N ALA A 156 -9.76 12.95 1.83
CA ALA A 156 -10.94 13.66 1.38
C ALA A 156 -10.59 14.69 0.30
N ALA A 157 -9.60 15.53 0.56
CA ALA A 157 -9.17 16.54 -0.40
C ALA A 157 -8.69 15.93 -1.71
N THR A 158 -7.88 14.88 -1.67
CA THR A 158 -7.39 14.19 -2.86
C THR A 158 -8.55 13.64 -3.69
N ARG A 159 -9.47 12.89 -3.07
CA ARG A 159 -10.65 12.34 -3.76
C ARG A 159 -11.57 13.40 -4.35
N LEU A 160 -11.84 14.45 -3.57
CA LEU A 160 -12.71 15.52 -4.02
C LEU A 160 -12.11 16.29 -5.19
N MET A 161 -10.80 16.55 -5.15
CA MET A 161 -10.10 17.22 -6.25
C MET A 161 -10.03 16.33 -7.50
N GLU A 162 -9.90 15.03 -7.37
CA GLU A 162 -10.00 14.09 -8.49
C GLU A 162 -11.40 14.14 -9.15
N ALA A 163 -12.44 14.24 -8.35
CA ALA A 163 -13.82 14.35 -8.83
C ALA A 163 -14.12 15.67 -9.53
N MET A 164 -13.46 16.77 -9.12
CA MET A 164 -13.64 18.11 -9.73
C MET A 164 -12.84 18.30 -11.02
N GLY A 165 -11.76 17.54 -11.19
CA GLY A 165 -10.87 17.74 -12.35
C GLY A 165 -10.22 19.14 -12.34
N ASP A 166 -10.44 19.90 -13.43
CA ASP A 166 -9.85 21.21 -13.65
C ASP A 166 -10.65 22.40 -13.12
N ASP A 167 -11.54 22.19 -12.15
CA ASP A 167 -12.37 23.26 -11.56
C ASP A 167 -11.52 24.34 -10.87
N GLU A 168 -11.86 25.62 -11.14
CA GLU A 168 -11.13 26.78 -10.64
C GLU A 168 -11.15 26.88 -9.11
N ALA A 169 -12.27 26.53 -8.47
CA ALA A 169 -12.40 26.58 -7.02
C ALA A 169 -11.50 25.54 -6.35
N ALA A 170 -11.36 24.33 -6.96
CA ALA A 170 -10.41 23.30 -6.50
C ALA A 170 -8.97 23.80 -6.65
N ARG A 171 -8.62 24.38 -7.80
CA ARG A 171 -7.28 24.92 -8.07
C ARG A 171 -6.88 26.00 -7.07
N ALA A 172 -7.78 26.87 -6.67
CA ALA A 172 -7.51 27.95 -5.71
C ALA A 172 -7.09 27.43 -4.33
N LEU A 173 -7.51 26.22 -3.95
CA LEU A 173 -7.19 25.61 -2.64
C LEU A 173 -5.86 24.83 -2.63
N VAL A 174 -5.37 24.42 -3.81
CA VAL A 174 -4.16 23.60 -3.95
C VAL A 174 -2.93 24.20 -3.25
N PRO A 175 -2.58 25.49 -3.44
CA PRO A 175 -1.37 26.06 -2.85
C PRO A 175 -1.33 25.98 -1.33
N ALA A 176 -2.44 26.35 -0.65
CA ALA A 176 -2.52 26.29 0.80
C ALA A 176 -2.40 24.87 1.35
N MET A 177 -3.03 23.91 0.69
CA MET A 177 -2.97 22.52 1.08
C MET A 177 -1.59 21.88 0.79
N LEU A 178 -0.91 22.29 -0.29
CA LEU A 178 0.45 21.84 -0.59
C LEU A 178 1.43 22.25 0.50
N VAL A 179 1.37 23.49 1.00
CA VAL A 179 2.21 23.92 2.12
C VAL A 179 2.00 22.99 3.32
N LYS A 180 0.74 22.73 3.69
CA LYS A 180 0.42 21.82 4.81
C LYS A 180 0.84 20.36 4.56
N ALA A 181 0.72 19.88 3.32
CA ALA A 181 1.16 18.54 2.95
C ALA A 181 2.69 18.41 3.10
N ARG A 182 3.46 19.40 2.61
CA ARG A 182 4.93 19.45 2.77
C ARG A 182 5.34 19.38 4.23
N ASP A 183 4.77 20.26 5.06
CA ASP A 183 5.05 20.30 6.50
C ASP A 183 4.71 18.97 7.18
N THR A 184 3.55 18.39 6.82
CA THR A 184 3.08 17.12 7.40
C THR A 184 3.98 15.95 7.05
N VAL A 185 4.40 15.85 5.80
CA VAL A 185 5.21 14.72 5.31
C VAL A 185 6.57 14.64 6.01
N ILE A 186 7.21 15.79 6.29
CA ILE A 186 8.55 15.83 6.92
C ILE A 186 8.50 15.83 8.45
N ASP A 187 7.36 16.13 9.06
CA ASP A 187 7.23 16.20 10.53
C ASP A 187 7.23 14.80 11.14
N GLY A 188 8.39 14.39 11.67
CA GLY A 188 8.57 13.09 12.34
C GLY A 188 7.75 12.90 13.62
N LYS A 189 7.13 13.96 14.17
CA LYS A 189 6.23 13.88 15.33
C LYS A 189 4.81 13.48 14.95
N ARG A 190 4.49 13.50 13.66
CA ARG A 190 3.20 13.07 13.13
C ARG A 190 3.13 11.55 13.04
N ASP A 191 1.93 11.02 13.24
CA ASP A 191 1.67 9.62 12.97
C ASP A 191 1.92 9.29 11.49
N LEU A 192 2.32 8.05 11.25
CA LEU A 192 2.70 7.58 9.92
C LEU A 192 1.52 7.66 8.93
N GLU A 193 0.31 7.36 9.39
CA GLU A 193 -0.90 7.36 8.55
C GLU A 193 -1.16 8.76 7.98
N THR A 194 -1.09 9.79 8.82
CA THR A 194 -1.28 11.18 8.39
C THR A 194 -0.20 11.62 7.41
N ARG A 195 1.06 11.23 7.64
CA ARG A 195 2.17 11.53 6.74
C ARG A 195 1.99 10.86 5.38
N LEU A 196 1.58 9.59 5.37
CA LEU A 196 1.29 8.84 4.14
C LEU A 196 0.13 9.42 3.34
N ALA A 197 -0.92 9.88 4.03
CA ALA A 197 -2.06 10.52 3.38
C ALA A 197 -1.70 11.84 2.69
N ALA A 198 -0.68 12.54 3.17
CA ALA A 198 -0.22 13.80 2.60
C ALA A 198 0.64 13.63 1.34
N VAL A 199 1.34 12.50 1.18
CA VAL A 199 2.25 12.26 0.02
C VAL A 199 1.54 12.35 -1.33
N PRO A 200 0.39 11.67 -1.58
CA PRO A 200 -0.32 11.77 -2.86
C PRO A 200 -0.78 13.18 -3.20
N PHE A 201 -0.97 14.03 -2.18
CA PHE A 201 -1.35 15.41 -2.41
C PHE A 201 -0.23 16.23 -3.04
N LEU A 202 1.04 15.91 -2.75
CA LEU A 202 2.22 16.53 -3.37
C LEU A 202 2.31 16.29 -4.88
N GLU A 203 1.67 15.22 -5.38
CA GLU A 203 1.61 14.95 -6.81
C GLU A 203 0.86 16.01 -7.63
N ARG A 204 0.13 16.90 -6.96
CA ARG A 204 -0.58 18.03 -7.58
C ARG A 204 0.28 19.28 -7.73
N ALA A 205 1.44 19.32 -7.09
CA ALA A 205 2.45 20.34 -7.29
C ALA A 205 3.18 20.16 -8.62
N SER A 206 3.90 21.17 -9.06
CA SER A 206 4.88 20.95 -10.10
C SER A 206 5.97 20.01 -9.58
N LEU A 207 6.39 19.04 -10.39
CA LEU A 207 7.41 18.06 -10.00
C LEU A 207 8.68 18.74 -9.45
N ASN A 208 9.08 19.88 -10.05
CA ASN A 208 10.29 20.60 -9.67
C ASN A 208 10.28 21.08 -8.20
N ASP A 209 9.10 21.43 -7.67
CA ASP A 209 8.97 21.96 -6.31
C ASP A 209 9.15 20.87 -5.25
N ASP A 210 8.71 19.64 -5.52
CA ASP A 210 8.64 18.59 -4.51
C ASP A 210 9.64 17.44 -4.71
N VAL A 211 10.38 17.40 -5.83
CA VAL A 211 11.43 16.37 -6.08
C VAL A 211 12.44 16.31 -4.93
N ARG A 212 12.94 17.47 -4.46
CA ARG A 212 13.92 17.50 -3.36
C ARG A 212 13.35 16.97 -2.06
N LEU A 213 12.11 17.34 -1.74
CA LEU A 213 11.42 16.89 -0.55
C LEU A 213 11.18 15.38 -0.62
N LEU A 214 10.58 14.88 -1.70
CA LEU A 214 10.28 13.46 -1.89
C LEU A 214 11.57 12.61 -1.90
N THR A 215 12.64 13.10 -2.54
CA THR A 215 13.95 12.42 -2.52
C THR A 215 14.54 12.39 -1.11
N SER A 216 14.32 13.43 -0.29
CA SER A 216 14.80 13.45 1.10
C SER A 216 14.13 12.37 1.98
N LEU A 217 12.98 11.85 1.59
CA LEU A 217 12.29 10.76 2.26
C LEU A 217 12.91 9.39 1.99
N LEU A 218 13.80 9.25 1.01
CA LEU A 218 14.47 7.98 0.69
C LEU A 218 15.64 7.65 1.63
N LYS A 219 15.83 8.41 2.71
CA LYS A 219 16.80 8.12 3.74
C LYS A 219 16.45 6.84 4.51
N LEU A 220 17.46 6.08 4.91
CA LEU A 220 17.31 4.83 5.68
C LEU A 220 16.56 5.01 7.00
N THR A 221 16.64 6.20 7.60
CA THR A 221 15.92 6.56 8.85
C THR A 221 14.44 6.85 8.65
N THR A 222 13.99 7.03 7.42
CA THR A 222 12.57 7.25 7.10
C THR A 222 11.80 5.91 7.14
N PRO A 223 10.58 5.86 7.68
CA PRO A 223 9.72 4.69 7.58
C PRO A 223 9.60 4.17 6.16
N ILE A 224 9.65 2.85 5.98
CA ILE A 224 9.71 2.23 4.64
C ILE A 224 8.48 2.56 3.80
N GLU A 225 7.33 2.67 4.43
CA GLU A 225 6.06 3.00 3.76
C GLU A 225 6.12 4.40 3.13
N LEU A 226 6.76 5.37 3.80
CA LEU A 226 6.97 6.71 3.26
C LEU A 226 8.01 6.72 2.13
N GLN A 227 9.06 5.91 2.23
CA GLN A 227 10.02 5.77 1.14
C GLN A 227 9.32 5.25 -0.13
N VAL A 228 8.52 4.19 0.01
CA VAL A 228 7.75 3.60 -1.11
C VAL A 228 6.73 4.58 -1.67
N ALA A 229 6.02 5.33 -0.82
CA ALA A 229 5.08 6.35 -1.25
C ALA A 229 5.78 7.48 -2.03
N ALA A 230 6.95 7.92 -1.55
CA ALA A 230 7.76 8.93 -2.22
C ALA A 230 8.22 8.48 -3.62
N VAL A 231 8.67 7.23 -3.78
CA VAL A 231 9.03 6.66 -5.09
C VAL A 231 7.86 6.69 -6.06
N LYS A 232 6.67 6.24 -5.61
CA LYS A 232 5.46 6.24 -6.43
C LYS A 232 5.09 7.65 -6.88
N SER A 233 5.17 8.62 -5.98
CA SER A 233 4.88 10.03 -6.28
C SER A 233 5.92 10.62 -7.25
N LEU A 234 7.21 10.39 -7.02
CA LEU A 234 8.32 10.84 -7.88
C LEU A 234 8.19 10.35 -9.32
N LEU A 235 7.78 9.10 -9.52
CA LEU A 235 7.70 8.47 -10.85
C LEU A 235 6.34 8.64 -11.53
N ARG A 236 5.36 9.24 -10.89
CA ARG A 236 4.03 9.47 -11.47
C ARG A 236 4.07 10.38 -12.70
N HIS A 237 4.92 11.39 -12.70
CA HIS A 237 5.03 12.38 -13.78
C HIS A 237 5.90 11.93 -14.97
N GLU A 238 6.27 10.66 -15.03
CA GLU A 238 7.06 10.04 -16.12
C GLU A 238 8.35 10.78 -16.46
N ASN A 239 8.95 11.46 -15.47
CA ASN A 239 10.18 12.22 -15.67
C ASN A 239 11.40 11.30 -15.69
N THR A 240 12.02 11.19 -16.87
CA THR A 240 13.18 10.31 -17.09
C THR A 240 14.43 10.75 -16.34
N VAL A 241 14.57 12.04 -15.99
CA VAL A 241 15.69 12.54 -15.18
C VAL A 241 15.56 12.03 -13.75
N VAL A 242 14.35 12.13 -13.17
CA VAL A 242 14.07 11.59 -11.83
C VAL A 242 14.27 10.08 -11.81
N ALA A 243 13.79 9.36 -12.82
CA ALA A 243 14.00 7.92 -12.95
C ALA A 243 15.49 7.56 -12.98
N ARG A 244 16.31 8.25 -13.80
CA ARG A 244 17.76 8.06 -13.84
C ARG A 244 18.43 8.33 -12.50
N ASN A 245 18.03 9.38 -11.78
CA ASN A 245 18.58 9.69 -10.46
C ASN A 245 18.27 8.59 -9.44
N LEU A 246 17.06 8.02 -9.43
CA LEU A 246 16.72 6.88 -8.58
C LEU A 246 17.53 5.63 -8.94
N LEU A 247 17.74 5.37 -10.24
CA LEU A 247 18.51 4.22 -10.71
C LEU A 247 20.03 4.39 -10.46
N SER A 248 20.56 5.61 -10.45
CA SER A 248 21.98 5.85 -10.12
C SER A 248 22.31 5.57 -8.65
N GLY A 249 21.34 5.73 -7.73
CA GLY A 249 21.46 5.40 -6.31
C GLY A 249 21.09 3.94 -5.97
N TRP A 250 21.04 3.05 -6.94
CA TRP A 250 20.47 1.71 -6.82
C TRP A 250 20.98 0.88 -5.66
N SER A 251 22.31 0.81 -5.47
CA SER A 251 22.92 -0.01 -4.42
C SER A 251 22.56 0.41 -3.00
N ALA A 252 22.22 1.69 -2.80
CA ALA A 252 21.83 2.25 -1.50
C ALA A 252 20.34 2.07 -1.17
N HIS A 253 19.52 1.58 -2.10
CA HIS A 253 18.11 1.33 -1.84
C HIS A 253 17.87 -0.07 -1.26
N GLY A 254 17.04 -0.17 -0.21
CA GLY A 254 16.57 -1.45 0.33
C GLY A 254 15.62 -2.18 -0.64
N PRO A 255 15.34 -3.46 -0.39
CA PRO A 255 14.53 -4.31 -1.29
C PRO A 255 13.15 -3.73 -1.61
N ALA A 256 12.45 -3.18 -0.63
CA ALA A 256 11.11 -2.62 -0.85
C ALA A 256 11.13 -1.38 -1.74
N VAL A 257 12.11 -0.48 -1.56
CA VAL A 257 12.31 0.70 -2.40
C VAL A 257 12.68 0.28 -3.83
N ARG A 258 13.60 -0.68 -3.99
CA ARG A 258 13.98 -1.24 -5.29
C ARG A 258 12.77 -1.83 -6.02
N GLY A 259 11.97 -2.63 -5.31
CA GLY A 259 10.73 -3.18 -5.85
C GLY A 259 9.79 -2.08 -6.35
N ALA A 260 9.57 -1.05 -5.54
CA ALA A 260 8.70 0.07 -5.90
C ALA A 260 9.22 0.85 -7.13
N ILE A 261 10.54 1.07 -7.24
CA ILE A 261 11.16 1.72 -8.40
C ILE A 261 10.92 0.89 -9.66
N ILE A 262 11.26 -0.42 -9.65
CA ILE A 262 11.09 -1.29 -10.81
C ILE A 262 9.63 -1.34 -11.24
N ASP A 263 8.71 -1.56 -10.31
CA ASP A 263 7.27 -1.67 -10.60
C ASP A 263 6.72 -0.38 -11.22
N ALA A 264 7.13 0.78 -10.70
CA ALA A 264 6.74 2.07 -11.26
C ALA A 264 7.32 2.33 -12.66
N LEU A 265 8.54 1.87 -12.92
CA LEU A 265 9.20 1.99 -14.23
C LEU A 265 8.58 1.05 -15.27
N LEU A 266 8.24 -0.18 -14.88
CA LEU A 266 7.60 -1.16 -15.75
C LEU A 266 6.16 -0.81 -16.11
N ALA A 267 5.47 -0.06 -15.27
CA ALA A 267 4.09 0.36 -15.51
C ALA A 267 3.95 1.40 -16.63
N ARG A 268 5.05 2.01 -17.12
CA ARG A 268 5.03 3.12 -18.07
C ARG A 268 6.08 2.95 -19.18
N PRO A 269 5.67 2.87 -20.47
CA PRO A 269 6.60 2.58 -21.57
C PRO A 269 7.81 3.52 -21.65
N VAL A 270 7.62 4.83 -21.42
CA VAL A 270 8.70 5.83 -21.43
C VAL A 270 9.74 5.51 -20.35
N LEU A 271 9.30 5.18 -19.13
CA LEU A 271 10.18 4.86 -18.01
C LEU A 271 10.79 3.44 -18.16
N THR A 272 10.08 2.51 -18.79
CA THR A 272 10.62 1.18 -19.11
C THR A 272 11.85 1.31 -20.04
N GLY A 273 11.81 2.22 -21.00
CA GLY A 273 12.99 2.56 -21.83
C GLY A 273 14.18 3.00 -20.99
N THR A 274 13.95 3.90 -20.03
CA THR A 274 14.99 4.39 -19.09
C THR A 274 15.55 3.27 -18.20
N LEU A 275 14.72 2.33 -17.77
CA LEU A 275 15.17 1.14 -17.03
C LEU A 275 16.11 0.29 -17.88
N LEU A 276 15.75 0.02 -19.14
CA LEU A 276 16.60 -0.76 -20.06
C LEU A 276 17.93 -0.05 -20.37
N ASP A 277 17.92 1.31 -20.49
CA ASP A 277 19.16 2.08 -20.63
C ASP A 277 20.08 1.91 -19.41
N ALA A 278 19.51 1.90 -18.22
CA ALA A 278 20.28 1.74 -16.99
C ALA A 278 20.81 0.30 -16.80
N ILE A 279 20.06 -0.71 -17.23
CA ILE A 279 20.49 -2.13 -17.18
C ILE A 279 21.69 -2.35 -18.11
N ASP A 280 21.75 -1.69 -19.27
CA ASP A 280 22.88 -1.80 -20.20
C ASP A 280 24.21 -1.37 -19.55
N GLY A 281 24.14 -0.35 -18.67
CA GLY A 281 25.30 0.19 -17.94
C GLY A 281 25.51 -0.40 -16.54
N ASN A 282 24.55 -1.10 -15.99
CA ASN A 282 24.60 -1.59 -14.61
C ASN A 282 24.06 -3.02 -14.48
N ARG A 283 24.98 -3.97 -14.37
CA ARG A 283 24.64 -5.40 -14.23
C ARG A 283 23.78 -5.69 -12.99
N GLU A 284 23.99 -4.99 -11.89
CA GLU A 284 23.22 -5.19 -10.65
C GLU A 284 21.72 -4.96 -10.86
N LEU A 285 21.35 -3.95 -11.67
CA LEU A 285 19.95 -3.72 -12.05
C LEU A 285 19.36 -4.93 -12.81
N GLY A 286 20.12 -5.47 -13.76
CA GLY A 286 19.67 -6.63 -14.53
C GLY A 286 19.43 -7.87 -13.67
N VAL A 287 20.34 -8.18 -12.75
CA VAL A 287 20.20 -9.35 -11.85
C VAL A 287 19.14 -9.14 -10.76
N SER A 288 18.80 -7.89 -10.43
CA SER A 288 17.73 -7.54 -9.47
C SER A 288 16.33 -7.75 -10.03
N LEU A 289 16.18 -8.00 -11.34
CA LEU A 289 14.90 -8.35 -11.93
C LEU A 289 14.57 -9.82 -11.66
N ASP A 290 13.56 -10.07 -10.87
CA ASP A 290 13.01 -11.41 -10.68
C ASP A 290 12.40 -11.98 -11.98
N THR A 291 12.08 -13.27 -11.96
CA THR A 291 11.53 -13.96 -13.12
C THR A 291 10.26 -13.30 -13.67
N SER A 292 9.37 -12.82 -12.80
CA SER A 292 8.11 -12.19 -13.22
C SER A 292 8.35 -10.88 -13.95
N ARG A 293 9.21 -10.01 -13.40
CA ARG A 293 9.58 -8.72 -14.01
C ARG A 293 10.35 -8.89 -15.32
N ARG A 294 11.23 -9.91 -15.40
CA ARG A 294 11.88 -10.29 -16.67
C ARG A 294 10.87 -10.71 -17.73
N GLN A 295 9.88 -11.54 -17.37
CA GLN A 295 8.84 -11.96 -18.30
C GLN A 295 7.96 -10.78 -18.78
N LEU A 296 7.66 -9.79 -17.92
CA LEU A 296 6.96 -8.57 -18.34
C LEU A 296 7.74 -7.83 -19.43
N LEU A 297 9.05 -7.70 -19.29
CA LEU A 297 9.91 -7.05 -20.30
C LEU A 297 9.99 -7.87 -21.60
N LEU A 298 10.21 -9.19 -21.50
CA LEU A 298 10.35 -10.11 -22.65
C LEU A 298 9.03 -10.28 -23.43
N ARG A 299 7.88 -10.03 -22.79
CA ARG A 299 6.54 -10.10 -23.40
C ARG A 299 5.87 -8.73 -23.52
N HIS A 300 6.63 -7.66 -23.41
CA HIS A 300 6.08 -6.29 -23.46
C HIS A 300 5.35 -6.02 -24.78
N SER A 301 4.28 -5.22 -24.77
CA SER A 301 3.50 -4.90 -25.98
C SER A 301 4.34 -4.18 -27.05
N SER A 302 5.27 -3.32 -26.66
CA SER A 302 6.20 -2.64 -27.56
C SER A 302 7.30 -3.59 -28.04
N GLU A 303 7.47 -3.75 -29.36
CA GLU A 303 8.51 -4.55 -29.99
C GLU A 303 9.92 -4.06 -29.64
N SER A 304 10.13 -2.74 -29.65
CA SER A 304 11.43 -2.15 -29.31
C SER A 304 11.89 -2.50 -27.91
N ILE A 305 10.97 -2.52 -26.95
CA ILE A 305 11.26 -2.94 -25.57
C ILE A 305 11.57 -4.45 -25.53
N ARG A 306 10.80 -5.29 -26.22
CA ARG A 306 11.05 -6.75 -26.25
C ARG A 306 12.42 -7.08 -26.82
N VAL A 307 12.78 -6.49 -27.96
CA VAL A 307 14.07 -6.73 -28.63
C VAL A 307 15.23 -6.33 -27.72
N ARG A 308 15.16 -5.14 -27.11
CA ARG A 308 16.17 -4.68 -26.16
C ARG A 308 16.24 -5.55 -24.91
N ALA A 309 15.11 -5.92 -24.32
CA ALA A 309 15.06 -6.80 -23.17
C ALA A 309 15.68 -8.18 -23.48
N THR A 310 15.38 -8.78 -24.64
CA THR A 310 15.97 -10.03 -25.06
C THR A 310 17.50 -9.94 -25.19
N LYS A 311 18.01 -8.85 -25.76
CA LYS A 311 19.46 -8.62 -25.86
C LYS A 311 20.11 -8.47 -24.48
N LEU A 312 19.53 -7.69 -23.59
CA LEU A 312 20.11 -7.35 -22.30
C LEU A 312 19.96 -8.46 -21.26
N LEU A 313 18.83 -9.16 -21.26
CA LEU A 313 18.50 -10.18 -20.25
C LEU A 313 18.79 -11.61 -20.72
N GLY A 314 18.86 -11.84 -22.03
CA GLY A 314 19.12 -13.16 -22.61
C GLY A 314 20.59 -13.57 -22.59
N GLY A 315 21.53 -12.61 -22.44
CA GLY A 315 22.97 -12.83 -22.44
C GLY A 315 23.67 -12.64 -21.10
N ALA A 316 22.93 -12.49 -20.00
CA ALA A 316 23.47 -12.10 -18.69
C ALA A 316 24.20 -13.23 -17.91
N THR A 317 24.45 -14.40 -18.51
CA THR A 317 25.34 -15.40 -17.93
C THR A 317 26.78 -14.91 -18.02
N ASN A 318 27.45 -14.82 -16.87
CA ASN A 318 28.90 -14.75 -16.84
C ASN A 318 29.45 -15.86 -17.73
N ALA A 319 30.35 -15.58 -18.72
CA ALA A 319 30.86 -16.57 -19.64
C ALA A 319 31.40 -17.81 -18.91
N ASN A 320 32.01 -17.63 -17.73
CA ASN A 320 32.46 -18.74 -16.89
C ASN A 320 31.27 -19.54 -16.32
N ARG A 321 30.17 -18.91 -15.94
CA ARG A 321 28.98 -19.62 -15.44
C ARG A 321 28.25 -20.33 -16.58
N ALA A 322 28.17 -19.73 -17.77
CA ALA A 322 27.65 -20.37 -18.96
C ALA A 322 28.42 -21.65 -19.31
N ALA A 323 29.75 -21.63 -19.25
CA ALA A 323 30.57 -22.81 -19.47
C ALA A 323 30.30 -23.91 -18.44
N VAL A 324 30.16 -23.55 -17.15
CA VAL A 324 29.78 -24.49 -16.09
C VAL A 324 28.39 -25.08 -16.34
N LEU A 325 27.41 -24.24 -16.65
CA LEU A 325 26.04 -24.69 -16.92
C LEU A 325 25.99 -25.65 -18.11
N ASN A 326 26.70 -25.33 -19.21
CA ASN A 326 26.79 -26.20 -20.37
C ASN A 326 27.44 -27.55 -20.03
N LYS A 327 28.49 -27.58 -19.20
CA LYS A 327 29.12 -28.81 -18.72
C LYS A 327 28.14 -29.71 -17.97
N TYR A 328 27.21 -29.10 -17.19
CA TYR A 328 26.24 -29.84 -16.38
C TYR A 328 24.91 -30.12 -17.12
N THR A 329 24.62 -29.47 -18.25
CA THR A 329 23.38 -29.68 -19.02
C THR A 329 23.06 -31.15 -19.30
N PRO A 330 24.05 -32.08 -19.61
CA PRO A 330 23.75 -33.49 -19.83
C PRO A 330 23.10 -34.20 -18.64
N VAL A 331 23.19 -33.70 -17.43
CA VAL A 331 22.54 -34.32 -16.25
C VAL A 331 21.02 -34.27 -16.32
N LEU A 332 20.45 -33.34 -17.10
CA LEU A 332 19.00 -33.17 -17.24
C LEU A 332 18.31 -34.39 -17.83
N THR A 333 19.04 -35.22 -18.60
CA THR A 333 18.54 -36.43 -19.23
C THR A 333 18.97 -37.71 -18.49
N LYS A 334 19.83 -37.59 -17.47
CA LYS A 334 20.27 -38.73 -16.67
C LYS A 334 19.25 -39.12 -15.62
N ALA A 335 19.06 -40.42 -15.41
CA ALA A 335 18.36 -40.92 -14.24
C ALA A 335 19.24 -40.72 -13.00
N GLY A 336 18.66 -40.15 -11.92
CA GLY A 336 19.34 -39.95 -10.65
C GLY A 336 18.69 -40.77 -9.53
N ASP A 337 19.48 -41.10 -8.51
CA ASP A 337 19.06 -41.79 -7.30
C ASP A 337 18.54 -40.78 -6.29
N ARG A 338 17.25 -40.91 -5.95
CA ARG A 338 16.56 -39.96 -5.04
C ARG A 338 17.10 -40.00 -3.63
N GLU A 339 17.46 -41.16 -3.08
CA GLU A 339 17.95 -41.28 -1.71
C GLU A 339 19.37 -40.71 -1.58
N LYS A 340 20.21 -40.91 -2.55
CA LYS A 340 21.51 -40.23 -2.63
C LYS A 340 21.32 -38.72 -2.80
N GLY A 341 20.37 -38.30 -3.61
CA GLY A 341 19.99 -36.85 -3.74
C GLY A 341 19.51 -36.23 -2.43
N ARG A 342 18.75 -36.98 -1.61
CA ARG A 342 18.35 -36.54 -0.28
C ARG A 342 19.54 -36.32 0.66
N ALA A 343 20.52 -37.25 0.62
CA ALA A 343 21.73 -37.11 1.42
C ALA A 343 22.54 -35.90 0.99
N LEU A 344 22.70 -35.69 -0.31
CA LEU A 344 23.39 -34.51 -0.90
C LEU A 344 22.68 -33.20 -0.49
N PHE A 345 21.34 -33.19 -0.54
CA PHE A 345 20.56 -32.04 -0.06
C PHE A 345 20.84 -31.75 1.42
N GLY A 346 20.87 -32.78 2.25
CA GLY A 346 21.21 -32.66 3.66
C GLY A 346 22.56 -32.01 3.92
N THR A 347 23.56 -32.38 3.09
CA THR A 347 24.95 -31.91 3.25
C THR A 347 25.15 -30.50 2.70
N HIS A 348 24.58 -30.17 1.54
CA HIS A 348 24.94 -28.96 0.81
C HIS A 348 23.85 -27.88 0.78
N CYS A 349 22.58 -28.23 1.05
CA CYS A 349 21.44 -27.33 0.86
C CYS A 349 20.64 -27.05 2.14
N ALA A 350 20.55 -28.04 3.03
CA ALA A 350 19.67 -28.00 4.21
C ALA A 350 20.04 -26.94 5.24
N LEU A 351 21.26 -26.40 5.22
CA LEU A 351 21.67 -25.29 6.07
C LEU A 351 20.81 -24.04 5.79
N CYS A 352 20.43 -23.82 4.54
CA CYS A 352 19.71 -22.64 4.08
C CYS A 352 18.29 -22.95 3.59
N HIS A 353 18.06 -24.10 2.97
CA HIS A 353 16.79 -24.44 2.33
C HIS A 353 16.03 -25.53 3.10
N ARG A 354 14.70 -25.39 3.12
CA ARG A 354 13.82 -26.42 3.67
C ARG A 354 13.13 -27.17 2.53
N LEU A 355 13.13 -28.51 2.63
CA LEU A 355 12.45 -29.41 1.70
C LEU A 355 11.99 -30.66 2.44
N ASN A 356 10.70 -31.07 2.31
CA ASN A 356 10.12 -32.28 2.93
C ASN A 356 10.44 -32.43 4.44
N GLY A 357 10.35 -31.34 5.19
CA GLY A 357 10.63 -31.32 6.62
C GLY A 357 12.12 -31.26 7.00
N VAL A 358 13.04 -31.39 6.04
CA VAL A 358 14.50 -31.33 6.26
C VAL A 358 15.00 -29.92 5.97
N GLY A 359 15.86 -29.37 6.85
CA GLY A 359 16.59 -28.11 6.67
C GLY A 359 15.93 -26.91 7.30
N LYS A 360 16.59 -25.73 7.11
CA LYS A 360 16.21 -24.43 7.68
C LYS A 360 15.52 -23.53 6.64
N VAL A 361 14.95 -22.41 7.09
CA VAL A 361 14.33 -21.39 6.24
C VAL A 361 15.21 -20.14 6.32
N VAL A 362 16.40 -20.20 5.72
CA VAL A 362 17.30 -19.06 5.51
C VAL A 362 17.15 -18.57 4.09
N GLY A 363 17.04 -19.47 3.12
CA GLY A 363 16.68 -19.24 1.73
C GLY A 363 15.23 -19.66 1.43
N PRO A 364 14.82 -19.66 0.15
CA PRO A 364 13.48 -20.08 -0.25
C PRO A 364 13.14 -21.49 0.26
N ASN A 365 11.89 -21.65 0.71
CA ASN A 365 11.33 -22.98 0.96
C ASN A 365 11.11 -23.67 -0.38
N LEU A 366 11.93 -24.70 -0.68
CA LEU A 366 11.88 -25.38 -1.96
C LEU A 366 10.60 -26.19 -2.18
N ALA A 367 9.85 -26.53 -1.11
CA ALA A 367 8.55 -27.18 -1.22
C ALA A 367 7.48 -26.23 -1.82
N ALA A 368 7.63 -24.93 -1.65
CA ALA A 368 6.66 -23.93 -2.10
C ALA A 368 6.90 -23.43 -3.54
N LEU A 369 7.94 -23.89 -4.23
CA LEU A 369 8.26 -23.44 -5.58
C LEU A 369 7.24 -23.98 -6.59
N SER A 370 6.66 -23.09 -7.38
CA SER A 370 5.72 -23.42 -8.46
C SER A 370 6.41 -24.01 -9.69
N ASN A 371 7.63 -23.53 -10.01
CA ASN A 371 8.42 -24.02 -11.13
C ASN A 371 9.47 -25.02 -10.61
N ARG A 372 9.29 -26.29 -10.94
CA ARG A 372 10.15 -27.42 -10.56
C ARG A 372 10.88 -28.05 -11.72
N ALA A 373 10.99 -27.33 -12.84
CA ALA A 373 11.74 -27.83 -13.99
C ALA A 373 13.22 -28.06 -13.59
N PRO A 374 13.82 -29.20 -13.96
CA PRO A 374 15.21 -29.53 -13.63
C PRO A 374 16.21 -28.46 -14.06
N LEU A 375 15.98 -27.87 -15.24
CA LEU A 375 16.83 -26.79 -15.74
C LEU A 375 16.77 -25.54 -14.82
N THR A 376 15.60 -25.23 -14.23
CA THR A 376 15.45 -24.12 -13.29
C THR A 376 16.29 -24.35 -12.04
N PHE A 377 16.23 -25.55 -11.45
CA PHE A 377 17.07 -25.91 -10.31
C PHE A 377 18.56 -25.91 -10.67
N LEU A 378 18.93 -26.52 -11.80
CA LEU A 378 20.31 -26.57 -12.25
C LEU A 378 20.89 -25.16 -12.42
N THR A 379 20.13 -24.25 -13.05
CA THR A 379 20.53 -22.86 -13.22
C THR A 379 20.69 -22.15 -11.89
N ALA A 380 19.71 -22.29 -10.99
CA ALA A 380 19.75 -21.65 -9.68
C ALA A 380 20.92 -22.15 -8.80
N ILE A 381 21.31 -23.41 -8.93
CA ILE A 381 22.44 -24.00 -8.20
C ILE A 381 23.78 -23.54 -8.77
N LEU A 382 23.91 -23.50 -10.08
CA LEU A 382 25.21 -23.25 -10.75
C LEU A 382 25.45 -21.76 -11.07
N ASP A 383 24.39 -20.96 -11.22
CA ASP A 383 24.45 -19.52 -11.46
C ASP A 383 23.41 -18.77 -10.59
N PRO A 384 23.56 -18.79 -9.25
CA PRO A 384 22.61 -18.16 -8.34
C PRO A 384 22.54 -16.64 -8.51
N ASN A 385 23.48 -16.04 -9.23
CA ASN A 385 23.54 -14.61 -9.52
C ASN A 385 22.92 -14.24 -10.89
N GLN A 386 22.33 -15.18 -11.62
CA GLN A 386 21.71 -14.89 -12.93
C GLN A 386 20.44 -14.05 -12.78
N ALA A 387 19.62 -14.38 -11.76
CA ALA A 387 18.39 -13.66 -11.41
C ALA A 387 18.14 -13.79 -9.91
N ILE A 388 18.24 -12.71 -9.17
CA ILE A 388 18.15 -12.70 -7.72
C ILE A 388 16.82 -12.03 -7.32
N GLU A 389 15.97 -12.76 -6.59
CA GLU A 389 14.84 -12.13 -5.93
C GLU A 389 15.35 -11.13 -4.86
N ALA A 390 14.74 -9.97 -4.76
CA ALA A 390 15.21 -8.89 -3.91
C ALA A 390 15.40 -9.31 -2.44
N THR A 391 14.56 -10.24 -1.96
CA THR A 391 14.62 -10.81 -0.59
C THR A 391 15.84 -11.70 -0.34
N TRP A 392 16.48 -12.24 -1.38
CA TRP A 392 17.64 -13.15 -1.27
C TRP A 392 18.94 -12.48 -1.72
N MET A 393 18.89 -11.20 -2.00
CA MET A 393 20.07 -10.41 -2.32
C MET A 393 20.89 -10.15 -1.06
N LEU A 394 22.19 -10.28 -1.16
CA LEU A 394 23.12 -9.99 -0.06
C LEU A 394 23.32 -8.48 0.10
N PHE A 395 23.02 -7.97 1.28
CA PHE A 395 23.26 -6.61 1.69
C PHE A 395 24.35 -6.54 2.75
N VAL A 396 25.04 -5.41 2.80
CA VAL A 396 25.98 -5.03 3.85
C VAL A 396 25.41 -3.80 4.57
N ALA A 397 25.14 -3.94 5.86
CA ALA A 397 24.72 -2.85 6.73
C ALA A 397 25.88 -2.37 7.60
N LYS A 398 26.06 -1.05 7.71
CA LYS A 398 26.94 -0.43 8.71
C LYS A 398 26.07 0.28 9.75
N THR A 399 26.42 0.13 11.01
CA THR A 399 25.69 0.67 12.14
C THR A 399 26.49 1.78 12.84
N ARG A 400 25.80 2.65 13.59
CA ARG A 400 26.41 3.78 14.33
C ARG A 400 27.39 3.32 15.41
N ASP A 401 27.21 2.12 15.96
CA ASP A 401 28.11 1.47 16.90
C ASP A 401 29.33 0.80 16.23
N GLY A 402 29.54 1.01 14.92
CA GLY A 402 30.68 0.54 14.15
C GLY A 402 30.61 -0.89 13.65
N ARG A 403 29.53 -1.65 13.89
CA ARG A 403 29.39 -3.01 13.36
C ARG A 403 29.15 -2.98 11.85
N THR A 404 29.70 -4.00 11.18
CA THR A 404 29.39 -4.33 9.78
C THR A 404 28.72 -5.69 9.75
N LEU A 405 27.50 -5.72 9.25
CA LEU A 405 26.65 -6.90 9.21
C LEU A 405 26.30 -7.24 7.76
N ALA A 406 26.43 -8.51 7.37
CA ALA A 406 26.11 -8.98 6.03
C ALA A 406 24.99 -10.01 6.09
N GLY A 407 24.02 -9.91 5.19
CA GLY A 407 22.88 -10.83 5.14
C GLY A 407 21.86 -10.42 4.09
N ALA A 408 20.87 -11.28 3.86
CA ALA A 408 19.68 -10.91 3.10
C ALA A 408 18.73 -10.13 4.00
N VAL A 409 17.99 -9.19 3.42
CA VAL A 409 16.96 -8.44 4.15
C VAL A 409 15.71 -9.30 4.28
N ALA A 410 15.55 -9.93 5.44
CA ALA A 410 14.41 -10.80 5.73
C ALA A 410 13.13 -10.03 6.02
N GLU A 411 13.27 -8.81 6.55
CA GLU A 411 12.13 -7.97 6.91
C GLU A 411 12.53 -6.49 6.92
N GLU A 412 11.68 -5.64 6.38
CA GLU A 412 11.77 -4.19 6.51
C GLU A 412 10.47 -3.66 7.13
N THR A 413 10.60 -2.95 8.25
CA THR A 413 9.48 -2.27 8.92
C THR A 413 9.71 -0.76 8.95
N SER A 414 8.73 -0.01 9.44
CA SER A 414 8.85 1.44 9.66
C SER A 414 9.98 1.81 10.63
N SER A 415 10.34 0.91 11.57
CA SER A 415 11.30 1.18 12.64
C SER A 415 12.61 0.41 12.55
N ALA A 416 12.66 -0.71 11.82
CA ALA A 416 13.82 -1.59 11.79
C ALA A 416 14.01 -2.31 10.45
N VAL A 417 15.24 -2.81 10.23
CA VAL A 417 15.59 -3.76 9.17
C VAL A 417 16.13 -5.03 9.84
N THR A 418 15.66 -6.19 9.42
CA THR A 418 16.16 -7.49 9.91
C THR A 418 16.98 -8.16 8.84
N LEU A 419 18.26 -8.38 9.09
CA LEU A 419 19.13 -9.19 8.24
C LEU A 419 19.13 -10.64 8.68
N VAL A 420 19.17 -11.56 7.73
CA VAL A 420 19.44 -12.98 7.97
C VAL A 420 20.80 -13.32 7.35
N GLY A 421 21.74 -13.78 8.18
CA GLY A 421 23.06 -14.21 7.75
C GLY A 421 23.05 -15.61 7.12
N VAL A 422 24.16 -16.02 6.51
CA VAL A 422 24.36 -17.36 5.93
C VAL A 422 24.22 -18.50 6.96
N ASP A 423 24.46 -18.19 8.24
CA ASP A 423 24.28 -19.10 9.38
C ASP A 423 22.83 -19.21 9.84
N GLY A 424 21.95 -18.38 9.28
CA GLY A 424 20.55 -18.25 9.68
C GLY A 424 20.30 -17.34 10.88
N ALA A 425 21.34 -16.70 11.42
CA ALA A 425 21.19 -15.72 12.48
C ALA A 425 20.41 -14.50 11.98
N ARG A 426 19.39 -14.09 12.74
CA ARG A 426 18.57 -12.93 12.42
C ARG A 426 19.00 -11.77 13.31
N THR A 427 19.41 -10.68 12.69
CA THR A 427 19.83 -9.48 13.40
C THR A 427 18.90 -8.34 13.02
N GLN A 428 18.14 -7.86 14.00
CA GLN A 428 17.30 -6.68 13.85
C GLN A 428 18.12 -5.42 14.14
N ILE A 429 18.08 -4.46 13.22
CA ILE A 429 18.80 -3.19 13.28
C ILE A 429 17.78 -2.07 13.26
N PRO A 430 17.63 -1.28 14.34
CA PRO A 430 16.77 -0.08 14.31
C PRO A 430 17.24 0.89 13.20
N ARG A 431 16.27 1.51 12.51
CA ARG A 431 16.60 2.40 11.38
C ARG A 431 17.43 3.61 11.78
N ASP A 432 17.25 4.11 12.99
CA ASP A 432 18.06 5.21 13.55
C ASP A 432 19.51 4.81 13.82
N GLN A 433 19.80 3.50 13.93
CA GLN A 433 21.16 2.95 14.09
C GLN A 433 21.84 2.66 12.75
N LEU A 434 21.12 2.66 11.63
CA LEU A 434 21.69 2.43 10.31
C LEU A 434 22.48 3.65 9.82
N VAL A 435 23.73 3.43 9.41
CA VAL A 435 24.58 4.40 8.70
C VAL A 435 24.45 4.16 7.19
N SER A 436 24.61 2.89 6.76
CA SER A 436 24.40 2.48 5.38
C SER A 436 23.75 1.09 5.30
N LEU A 437 23.04 0.84 4.20
CA LEU A 437 22.52 -0.46 3.80
C LEU A 437 22.75 -0.57 2.29
N GLU A 438 23.74 -1.32 1.90
CA GLU A 438 24.18 -1.40 0.51
C GLU A 438 24.09 -2.83 -0.01
N SER A 439 23.53 -2.99 -1.19
CA SER A 439 23.48 -4.25 -1.89
C SER A 439 24.85 -4.57 -2.52
N THR A 440 25.18 -5.84 -2.50
CA THR A 440 26.40 -6.34 -3.17
C THR A 440 26.13 -6.73 -4.63
N GLY A 441 24.88 -6.73 -5.09
CA GLY A 441 24.48 -7.27 -6.40
C GLY A 441 24.64 -8.79 -6.50
N ARG A 442 24.81 -9.50 -5.37
CA ARG A 442 25.00 -10.96 -5.32
C ARG A 442 23.92 -11.64 -4.50
N SER A 443 23.68 -12.89 -4.82
CA SER A 443 22.80 -13.76 -4.04
C SER A 443 23.43 -14.13 -2.69
N LEU A 444 22.58 -14.32 -1.67
CA LEU A 444 23.00 -14.98 -0.43
C LEU A 444 23.44 -16.44 -0.68
N MET A 445 22.90 -17.10 -1.73
CA MET A 445 23.33 -18.42 -2.15
C MET A 445 24.71 -18.31 -2.82
N PRO A 446 25.72 -19.06 -2.35
CA PRO A 446 27.09 -18.99 -2.90
C PRO A 446 27.19 -19.62 -4.29
N GLU A 447 28.10 -19.10 -5.10
CA GLU A 447 28.57 -19.76 -6.31
C GLU A 447 29.59 -20.85 -5.97
N GLY A 448 29.82 -21.78 -6.92
CA GLY A 448 30.91 -22.74 -6.82
C GLY A 448 30.52 -24.10 -6.22
N LEU A 449 29.25 -24.36 -6.03
CA LEU A 449 28.76 -25.66 -5.54
C LEU A 449 29.15 -26.84 -6.47
N GLU A 450 29.42 -26.59 -7.74
CA GLU A 450 29.94 -27.55 -8.69
C GLU A 450 31.33 -28.11 -8.33
N GLY A 451 32.08 -27.42 -7.49
CA GLY A 451 33.34 -27.91 -6.97
C GLY A 451 33.20 -29.06 -5.96
N ALA A 452 32.03 -29.14 -5.31
CA ALA A 452 31.70 -30.17 -4.32
C ALA A 452 30.71 -31.22 -4.81
N ILE A 453 30.10 -31.05 -6.00
CA ILE A 453 29.03 -31.90 -6.53
C ILE A 453 29.39 -32.35 -7.94
N THR A 454 29.63 -33.65 -8.13
CA THR A 454 29.92 -34.23 -9.44
C THR A 454 28.70 -34.22 -10.37
N LEU A 455 28.90 -34.53 -11.67
CA LEU A 455 27.78 -34.65 -12.62
C LEU A 455 26.75 -35.73 -12.21
N GLU A 456 27.22 -36.86 -11.68
CA GLU A 456 26.33 -37.93 -11.20
C GLU A 456 25.56 -37.50 -9.96
N GLN A 457 26.24 -36.91 -8.98
CA GLN A 457 25.64 -36.39 -7.79
C GLN A 457 24.63 -35.24 -8.08
N MET A 458 24.88 -34.44 -9.12
CA MET A 458 23.92 -33.42 -9.54
C MET A 458 22.64 -34.04 -10.12
N ALA A 459 22.76 -35.17 -10.88
CA ALA A 459 21.57 -35.88 -11.34
C ALA A 459 20.76 -36.45 -10.16
N ASP A 460 21.44 -37.04 -9.17
CA ASP A 460 20.80 -37.53 -7.93
C ASP A 460 20.09 -36.40 -7.18
N LEU A 461 20.76 -35.26 -6.98
CA LEU A 461 20.21 -34.08 -6.33
C LEU A 461 18.96 -33.55 -7.06
N LEU A 462 19.01 -33.45 -8.40
CA LEU A 462 17.87 -33.02 -9.21
C LEU A 462 16.70 -33.99 -9.12
N ALA A 463 16.97 -35.31 -9.05
CA ALA A 463 15.94 -36.33 -8.87
C ALA A 463 15.20 -36.15 -7.52
N TYR A 464 15.90 -35.78 -6.45
CA TYR A 464 15.28 -35.46 -5.14
C TYR A 464 14.48 -34.14 -5.20
N LEU A 465 15.04 -33.08 -5.79
CA LEU A 465 14.41 -31.77 -5.83
C LEU A 465 13.10 -31.72 -6.64
N LYS A 466 13.01 -32.56 -7.70
CA LYS A 466 11.81 -32.67 -8.56
C LYS A 466 10.56 -33.12 -7.83
N MET A 467 10.70 -34.06 -6.90
CA MET A 467 9.61 -34.87 -6.35
C MET A 467 9.06 -34.36 -5.01
N ALA A 468 9.46 -33.19 -4.57
CA ALA A 468 8.97 -32.61 -3.34
C ALA A 468 7.60 -31.93 -3.55
N GLY A 469 6.57 -32.52 -3.08
CA GLY A 469 5.16 -32.07 -3.12
C GLY A 469 4.33 -33.02 -2.29
#